data_2f3f53a49368f884507939e16fa96107
#
_entry.id   2f3f53a49368f884507939e16fa96107
#
_cell.length_a   1.000
_cell.length_b   1.000
_cell.length_c   1.000
_cell.angle_alpha   90.00
_cell.angle_beta   90.00
_cell.angle_gamma   90.00
#
_symmetry.space_group_name_H-M   'P 1'
#
loop_
_entity.id
_entity.type
_entity.pdbx_description
1 polymer ?
#
loop_
_entity_poly.entity_id
_entity_poly.type
_entity_poly.pdbx_seq_one_letter_code
_entity_poly.pdbx_strand_id
1 'polypeptide(L)'
;MAEIKIGTSSFSSRDWVGPFYPEGMQPREFLKFYAQHFETVEVDATYYRIPSKSMIQGWNNNTPEDFIISAKFPRSIVHAGEKATPDAEKVLDPDHTYGDRDAFLQNISGLGKRLGTLVLQFPYFSKKHFTDAGPFLEKLDRFLSDLPDGFKYGVEIRNRNWLKKDYAELLRSYKVALVIADQAWMPHGDEIEKKFDPVTSDHIYIRLIGDRKEIESITKTWEKEVIDRSERLDRWADMLARAAKRQIDSLVYVNNHYAGHAPETARRLSRRITEILRNS
;
A
#
# COMPACT_ATOMS: atom_id res chain seq x y z
N MET A 1 -11.13 1.39 20.60
CA MET A 1 -11.55 2.06 19.34
C MET A 1 -10.63 1.57 18.24
N ALA A 2 -11.13 1.38 17.02
CA ALA A 2 -10.29 1.02 15.89
C ALA A 2 -9.25 2.11 15.60
N GLU A 3 -8.06 1.70 15.21
CA GLU A 3 -6.97 2.60 14.83
C GLU A 3 -7.02 2.91 13.33
N ILE A 4 -6.89 4.19 12.97
CA ILE A 4 -6.73 4.62 11.58
C ILE A 4 -5.36 5.27 11.46
N LYS A 5 -4.39 4.54 10.91
CA LYS A 5 -3.05 5.08 10.68
C LYS A 5 -2.91 5.52 9.22
N ILE A 6 -2.56 6.79 9.03
CA ILE A 6 -2.41 7.41 7.71
C ILE A 6 -0.95 7.85 7.56
N GLY A 7 -0.34 7.45 6.48
CA GLY A 7 1.02 7.83 6.11
C GLY A 7 1.16 8.00 4.61
N THR A 8 2.38 7.91 4.12
CA THR A 8 2.70 8.08 2.70
C THR A 8 3.38 6.86 2.10
N SER A 9 3.26 6.69 0.79
CA SER A 9 4.02 5.69 0.02
C SER A 9 5.43 6.22 -0.22
N SER A 10 6.36 5.96 0.69
CA SER A 10 7.70 6.51 0.81
C SER A 10 7.79 7.74 1.72
N PHE A 11 8.98 7.96 2.26
CA PHE A 11 9.38 9.12 3.07
C PHE A 11 10.58 9.88 2.45
N SER A 12 11.08 9.45 1.31
CA SER A 12 12.40 9.84 0.80
C SER A 12 12.37 10.91 -0.30
N SER A 13 11.24 11.60 -0.52
CA SER A 13 11.15 12.67 -1.52
C SER A 13 11.97 13.89 -1.11
N ARG A 14 12.89 14.32 -1.98
CA ARG A 14 13.66 15.56 -1.78
C ARG A 14 12.83 16.83 -1.98
N ASP A 15 11.77 16.75 -2.77
CA ASP A 15 10.86 17.87 -3.02
C ASP A 15 10.04 18.24 -1.78
N TRP A 16 10.11 17.43 -0.72
CA TRP A 16 9.49 17.75 0.56
C TRP A 16 10.37 18.64 1.47
N VAL A 17 11.63 18.91 1.07
CA VAL A 17 12.49 19.87 1.81
C VAL A 17 11.96 21.28 1.59
N GLY A 18 11.68 21.97 2.67
CA GLY A 18 10.94 23.24 2.72
C GLY A 18 9.47 23.02 3.10
N PRO A 19 8.67 22.37 2.26
CA PRO A 19 7.23 22.18 2.56
C PRO A 19 6.91 21.27 3.75
N PHE A 20 7.71 20.21 3.95
CA PHE A 20 7.51 19.25 5.02
C PHE A 20 8.76 19.02 5.86
N TYR A 21 9.90 18.74 5.26
CA TYR A 21 11.18 18.66 5.95
C TYR A 21 11.79 20.05 6.10
N PRO A 22 12.45 20.38 7.24
CA PRO A 22 13.21 21.60 7.38
C PRO A 22 14.20 21.84 6.25
N GLU A 23 14.43 23.10 5.91
CA GLU A 23 15.45 23.50 4.94
C GLU A 23 16.83 22.94 5.31
N GLY A 24 17.54 22.40 4.32
CA GLY A 24 18.87 21.83 4.49
C GLY A 24 18.92 20.44 5.14
N MET A 25 17.78 19.84 5.52
CA MET A 25 17.74 18.50 6.11
C MET A 25 18.29 17.46 5.14
N GLN A 26 19.14 16.57 5.66
CA GLN A 26 19.76 15.55 4.85
C GLN A 26 18.89 14.28 4.75
N PRO A 27 18.92 13.52 3.63
CA PRO A 27 18.08 12.33 3.43
C PRO A 27 18.18 11.26 4.53
N ARG A 28 19.35 11.15 5.18
CA ARG A 28 19.55 10.21 6.32
C ARG A 28 18.71 10.55 7.56
N GLU A 29 18.21 11.80 7.65
CA GLU A 29 17.43 12.30 8.78
C GLU A 29 15.92 12.26 8.49
N PHE A 30 15.51 12.07 7.22
CA PHE A 30 14.13 12.13 6.78
C PHE A 30 13.22 11.17 7.55
N LEU A 31 13.59 9.90 7.69
CA LEU A 31 12.75 8.92 8.38
C LEU A 31 12.53 9.27 9.84
N LYS A 32 13.58 9.74 10.52
CA LYS A 32 13.50 10.14 11.94
C LYS A 32 12.57 11.34 12.12
N PHE A 33 12.64 12.32 11.24
CA PHE A 33 11.73 13.47 11.25
C PHE A 33 10.30 13.07 10.86
N TYR A 34 10.16 12.24 9.81
CA TYR A 34 8.87 11.74 9.33
C TYR A 34 8.10 11.03 10.45
N ALA A 35 8.76 10.17 11.22
CA ALA A 35 8.17 9.41 12.31
C ALA A 35 7.73 10.26 13.53
N GLN A 36 8.09 11.56 13.57
CA GLN A 36 7.54 12.52 14.54
C GLN A 36 6.18 13.10 14.10
N HIS A 37 5.80 12.90 12.83
CA HIS A 37 4.61 13.52 12.22
C HIS A 37 3.58 12.50 11.72
N PHE A 38 4.01 11.26 11.50
CA PHE A 38 3.18 10.14 11.06
C PHE A 38 3.51 8.90 11.88
N GLU A 39 2.53 8.03 12.05
CA GLU A 39 2.65 6.77 12.81
C GLU A 39 2.93 5.56 11.91
N THR A 40 2.92 5.76 10.59
CA THR A 40 3.12 4.67 9.62
C THR A 40 3.69 5.18 8.30
N VAL A 41 4.37 4.27 7.59
CA VAL A 41 4.86 4.49 6.22
C VAL A 41 4.78 3.19 5.41
N GLU A 42 4.51 3.29 4.11
CA GLU A 42 4.74 2.21 3.16
C GLU A 42 6.09 2.42 2.47
N VAL A 43 6.98 1.42 2.53
CA VAL A 43 8.29 1.53 1.88
C VAL A 43 8.26 0.91 0.48
N ASP A 44 8.54 1.73 -0.54
CA ASP A 44 8.58 1.30 -1.94
C ASP A 44 9.90 0.61 -2.35
N ALA A 45 10.97 0.86 -1.61
CA ALA A 45 12.30 0.35 -1.96
C ALA A 45 12.37 -1.18 -2.03
N THR A 46 11.56 -1.86 -1.23
CA THR A 46 11.50 -3.32 -1.17
C THR A 46 10.92 -3.97 -2.43
N TYR A 47 10.14 -3.23 -3.21
CA TYR A 47 9.65 -3.69 -4.51
C TYR A 47 10.80 -3.91 -5.51
N TYR A 48 11.85 -3.10 -5.43
CA TYR A 48 12.97 -3.14 -6.38
C TYR A 48 14.10 -4.08 -5.94
N ARG A 49 14.21 -4.32 -4.64
CA ARG A 49 15.24 -5.21 -4.07
C ARG A 49 14.84 -5.69 -2.68
N ILE A 50 15.26 -6.88 -2.32
CA ILE A 50 15.15 -7.40 -0.96
C ILE A 50 15.96 -6.50 -0.01
N PRO A 51 15.36 -6.01 1.09
CA PRO A 51 16.06 -5.12 2.01
C PRO A 51 17.19 -5.87 2.73
N SER A 52 18.34 -5.23 2.88
CA SER A 52 19.43 -5.79 3.67
C SER A 52 19.15 -5.66 5.19
N LYS A 53 19.82 -6.49 5.98
CA LYS A 53 19.75 -6.40 7.46
C LYS A 53 20.15 -5.02 7.98
N SER A 54 21.15 -4.37 7.35
CA SER A 54 21.56 -3.01 7.70
C SER A 54 20.50 -1.95 7.39
N MET A 55 19.75 -2.13 6.29
CA MET A 55 18.62 -1.25 5.96
C MET A 55 17.51 -1.39 7.01
N ILE A 56 17.14 -2.61 7.38
CA ILE A 56 16.16 -2.89 8.44
C ILE A 56 16.59 -2.26 9.77
N GLN A 57 17.86 -2.45 10.15
CA GLN A 57 18.41 -1.83 11.36
C GLN A 57 18.36 -0.29 11.29
N GLY A 58 18.62 0.29 10.11
CA GLY A 58 18.49 1.73 9.89
C GLY A 58 17.06 2.22 10.09
N TRP A 59 16.05 1.48 9.64
CA TRP A 59 14.65 1.83 9.89
C TRP A 59 14.28 1.71 11.37
N ASN A 60 14.69 0.63 12.04
CA ASN A 60 14.46 0.45 13.48
C ASN A 60 15.09 1.57 14.32
N ASN A 61 16.29 2.01 14.00
CA ASN A 61 17.01 3.06 14.74
C ASN A 61 16.40 4.45 14.55
N ASN A 62 15.63 4.66 13.48
CA ASN A 62 15.07 5.97 13.14
C ASN A 62 13.55 6.08 13.34
N THR A 63 12.91 5.06 13.93
CA THR A 63 11.48 5.05 14.21
C THR A 63 11.17 4.61 15.64
N PRO A 64 10.11 5.13 16.28
CA PRO A 64 9.60 4.61 17.55
C PRO A 64 9.20 3.12 17.46
N GLU A 65 9.06 2.44 18.59
CA GLU A 65 8.73 1.00 18.59
C GLU A 65 7.31 0.69 18.09
N ASP A 66 6.40 1.62 18.26
CA ASP A 66 5.00 1.56 17.81
C ASP A 66 4.76 2.09 16.38
N PHE A 67 5.81 2.58 15.73
CA PHE A 67 5.74 3.03 14.34
C PHE A 67 5.57 1.84 13.39
N ILE A 68 4.60 1.92 12.48
CA ILE A 68 4.29 0.82 11.55
C ILE A 68 4.95 1.03 10.18
N ILE A 69 5.71 0.03 9.74
CA ILE A 69 6.34 0.01 8.42
C ILE A 69 5.72 -1.11 7.59
N SER A 70 4.86 -0.74 6.65
CA SER A 70 4.39 -1.65 5.60
C SER A 70 5.38 -1.72 4.45
N ALA A 71 5.47 -2.86 3.79
CA ALA A 71 6.45 -3.09 2.73
C ALA A 71 5.83 -3.86 1.56
N LYS A 72 6.43 -3.72 0.38
CA LYS A 72 6.00 -4.48 -0.80
C LYS A 72 6.86 -5.71 -1.00
N PHE A 73 6.23 -6.78 -1.43
CA PHE A 73 6.97 -7.92 -1.95
C PHE A 73 7.83 -7.50 -3.15
N PRO A 74 9.01 -8.10 -3.32
CA PRO A 74 9.89 -7.83 -4.44
C PRO A 74 9.22 -8.07 -5.80
N ARG A 75 9.59 -7.26 -6.77
CA ARG A 75 9.13 -7.35 -8.15
C ARG A 75 9.38 -8.73 -8.78
N SER A 76 10.46 -9.41 -8.40
CA SER A 76 10.78 -10.77 -8.84
C SER A 76 9.69 -11.78 -8.53
N ILE A 77 8.84 -11.52 -7.52
CA ILE A 77 7.74 -12.39 -7.10
C ILE A 77 6.43 -12.02 -7.80
N VAL A 78 6.08 -10.74 -7.77
CA VAL A 78 4.74 -10.26 -8.18
C VAL A 78 4.65 -9.83 -9.64
N HIS A 79 5.79 -9.68 -10.31
CA HIS A 79 5.89 -9.32 -11.72
C HIS A 79 6.69 -10.34 -12.50
N ALA A 80 7.80 -10.83 -11.93
CA ALA A 80 8.70 -11.88 -12.40
C ALA A 80 9.24 -11.73 -13.85
N GLY A 81 8.90 -10.63 -14.51
CA GLY A 81 9.26 -10.37 -15.90
C GLY A 81 10.31 -9.27 -16.04
N GLU A 82 10.78 -9.08 -17.26
CA GLU A 82 11.74 -8.04 -17.61
C GLU A 82 11.07 -6.70 -17.89
N LYS A 83 11.75 -5.59 -17.56
CA LYS A 83 11.30 -4.22 -17.82
C LYS A 83 9.85 -4.00 -17.38
N ALA A 84 8.96 -3.59 -18.31
CA ALA A 84 7.56 -3.29 -18.04
C ALA A 84 6.62 -4.49 -18.29
N THR A 85 7.11 -5.60 -18.86
CA THR A 85 6.29 -6.76 -19.22
C THR A 85 6.38 -7.82 -18.10
N PRO A 86 5.27 -8.16 -17.43
CA PRO A 86 5.25 -9.25 -16.46
C PRO A 86 5.38 -10.61 -17.16
N ASP A 87 5.89 -11.59 -16.44
CA ASP A 87 5.97 -12.98 -16.87
C ASP A 87 4.90 -13.81 -16.15
N ALA A 88 3.84 -14.15 -16.87
CA ALA A 88 2.69 -14.87 -16.30
C ALA A 88 3.02 -16.32 -15.90
N GLU A 89 4.05 -16.93 -16.49
CA GLU A 89 4.47 -18.29 -16.15
C GLU A 89 5.22 -18.29 -14.81
N LYS A 90 6.11 -17.30 -14.62
CA LYS A 90 6.98 -17.19 -13.46
C LYS A 90 6.35 -16.50 -12.25
N VAL A 91 5.36 -15.61 -12.46
CA VAL A 91 4.71 -14.90 -11.36
C VAL A 91 4.10 -15.89 -10.37
N LEU A 92 4.43 -15.75 -9.08
CA LEU A 92 4.01 -16.63 -7.98
C LEU A 92 4.39 -18.11 -8.14
N ASP A 93 5.23 -18.43 -9.13
CA ASP A 93 5.68 -19.79 -9.35
C ASP A 93 6.72 -20.21 -8.30
N PRO A 94 6.58 -21.37 -7.64
CA PRO A 94 7.48 -21.80 -6.57
C PRO A 94 8.95 -21.85 -6.97
N ASP A 95 9.25 -22.43 -8.12
CA ASP A 95 10.64 -22.63 -8.58
C ASP A 95 11.34 -21.30 -8.90
N HIS A 96 10.57 -20.28 -9.26
CA HIS A 96 11.08 -18.97 -9.65
C HIS A 96 11.03 -17.90 -8.54
N THR A 97 10.12 -18.03 -7.56
CA THR A 97 9.82 -16.91 -6.64
C THR A 97 10.02 -17.25 -5.16
N TYR A 98 9.98 -18.52 -4.76
CA TYR A 98 10.01 -18.86 -3.32
C TYR A 98 11.36 -18.58 -2.66
N GLY A 99 12.48 -18.70 -3.40
CA GLY A 99 13.78 -18.30 -2.87
C GLY A 99 13.83 -16.81 -2.48
N ASP A 100 13.33 -15.93 -3.34
CA ASP A 100 13.24 -14.50 -3.07
C ASP A 100 12.19 -14.19 -2.00
N ARG A 101 11.05 -14.91 -1.97
CA ARG A 101 10.04 -14.81 -0.93
C ARG A 101 10.64 -15.07 0.44
N ASP A 102 11.33 -16.19 0.60
CA ASP A 102 11.88 -16.61 1.88
C ASP A 102 12.99 -15.67 2.35
N ALA A 103 13.87 -15.26 1.44
CA ALA A 103 14.92 -14.27 1.74
C ALA A 103 14.31 -12.90 2.14
N PHE A 104 13.24 -12.46 1.46
CA PHE A 104 12.53 -11.24 1.80
C PHE A 104 11.89 -11.35 3.19
N LEU A 105 11.12 -12.41 3.46
CA LEU A 105 10.45 -12.61 4.75
C LEU A 105 11.45 -12.73 5.90
N GLN A 106 12.55 -13.45 5.70
CA GLN A 106 13.63 -13.55 6.68
C GLN A 106 14.23 -12.18 7.03
N ASN A 107 14.49 -11.34 6.03
CA ASN A 107 15.09 -10.04 6.30
C ASN A 107 14.10 -9.05 6.90
N ILE A 108 12.87 -8.97 6.34
CA ILE A 108 11.86 -7.99 6.77
C ILE A 108 11.34 -8.28 8.18
N SER A 109 11.37 -9.53 8.64
CA SER A 109 10.99 -9.91 10.01
C SER A 109 11.86 -9.21 11.07
N GLY A 110 13.05 -8.73 10.72
CA GLY A 110 13.90 -7.92 11.59
C GLY A 110 13.30 -6.57 12.01
N LEU A 111 12.18 -6.13 11.40
CA LEU A 111 11.40 -4.98 11.90
C LEU A 111 10.68 -5.28 13.23
N GLY A 112 10.45 -6.55 13.56
CA GLY A 112 9.76 -6.94 14.78
C GLY A 112 8.36 -6.33 14.88
N LYS A 113 8.05 -5.64 15.97
CA LYS A 113 6.74 -5.01 16.21
C LYS A 113 6.40 -3.88 15.24
N ARG A 114 7.40 -3.30 14.57
CA ARG A 114 7.20 -2.25 13.56
C ARG A 114 6.68 -2.79 12.24
N LEU A 115 6.71 -4.12 12.06
CA LEU A 115 6.29 -4.72 10.80
C LEU A 115 4.77 -4.60 10.62
N GLY A 116 4.37 -3.85 9.59
CA GLY A 116 2.99 -3.74 9.12
C GLY A 116 2.65 -4.80 8.07
N THR A 117 1.78 -4.43 7.15
CA THR A 117 1.31 -5.33 6.10
C THR A 117 2.34 -5.49 4.97
N LEU A 118 2.57 -6.72 4.56
CA LEU A 118 3.39 -7.08 3.40
C LEU A 118 2.50 -7.18 2.16
N VAL A 119 2.70 -6.28 1.19
CA VAL A 119 1.81 -6.10 0.05
C VAL A 119 2.33 -6.81 -1.20
N LEU A 120 1.56 -7.75 -1.71
CA LEU A 120 1.69 -8.33 -3.04
C LEU A 120 1.01 -7.39 -4.04
N GLN A 121 1.78 -6.45 -4.62
CA GLN A 121 1.28 -5.49 -5.60
C GLN A 121 1.51 -6.02 -7.02
N PHE A 122 0.45 -6.50 -7.66
CA PHE A 122 0.52 -7.00 -9.03
C PHE A 122 0.38 -5.89 -10.07
N PRO A 123 1.04 -6.03 -11.23
CA PRO A 123 0.81 -5.16 -12.38
C PRO A 123 -0.57 -5.43 -13.01
N TYR A 124 -0.94 -4.61 -13.99
CA TYR A 124 -2.04 -4.96 -14.88
C TYR A 124 -1.62 -6.15 -15.77
N PHE A 125 -2.40 -7.21 -15.75
CA PHE A 125 -2.23 -8.36 -16.64
C PHE A 125 -3.17 -8.26 -17.84
N SER A 126 -2.61 -8.24 -19.04
CA SER A 126 -3.39 -8.29 -20.28
C SER A 126 -3.89 -9.70 -20.56
N LYS A 127 -4.81 -9.86 -21.50
CA LYS A 127 -5.29 -11.18 -21.96
C LYS A 127 -4.18 -12.07 -22.55
N LYS A 128 -3.02 -11.49 -22.89
CA LYS A 128 -1.84 -12.26 -23.32
C LYS A 128 -1.14 -12.94 -22.13
N HIS A 129 -1.28 -12.40 -20.94
CA HIS A 129 -0.72 -12.96 -19.71
C HIS A 129 -1.69 -13.98 -19.10
N PHE A 130 -2.95 -13.56 -18.90
CA PHE A 130 -4.02 -14.42 -18.40
C PHE A 130 -5.29 -14.14 -19.21
N THR A 131 -5.95 -15.17 -19.71
CA THR A 131 -7.19 -15.07 -20.50
C THR A 131 -8.33 -14.43 -19.68
N ASP A 132 -8.37 -14.79 -18.39
CA ASP A 132 -9.31 -14.27 -17.37
C ASP A 132 -8.65 -14.35 -15.98
N ALA A 133 -9.44 -14.17 -14.92
CA ALA A 133 -8.93 -14.19 -13.55
C ALA A 133 -8.61 -15.59 -13.02
N GLY A 134 -9.24 -16.64 -13.54
CA GLY A 134 -9.14 -18.01 -12.99
C GLY A 134 -7.70 -18.50 -12.81
N PRO A 135 -6.90 -18.59 -13.90
CA PRO A 135 -5.52 -19.07 -13.79
C PRO A 135 -4.62 -18.22 -12.86
N PHE A 136 -4.89 -16.93 -12.77
CA PHE A 136 -4.19 -16.07 -11.81
C PHE A 136 -4.61 -16.37 -10.37
N LEU A 137 -5.91 -16.55 -10.11
CA LEU A 137 -6.43 -16.86 -8.78
C LEU A 137 -5.95 -18.23 -8.29
N GLU A 138 -5.81 -19.22 -9.16
CA GLU A 138 -5.22 -20.53 -8.83
C GLU A 138 -3.76 -20.40 -8.37
N LYS A 139 -2.95 -19.60 -9.09
CA LYS A 139 -1.57 -19.30 -8.67
C LYS A 139 -1.53 -18.55 -7.35
N LEU A 140 -2.43 -17.59 -7.17
CA LEU A 140 -2.52 -16.80 -5.95
C LEU A 140 -2.93 -17.67 -4.76
N ASP A 141 -3.93 -18.54 -4.92
CA ASP A 141 -4.39 -19.47 -3.90
C ASP A 141 -3.25 -20.34 -3.39
N ARG A 142 -2.53 -21.00 -4.31
CA ARG A 142 -1.35 -21.79 -3.98
C ARG A 142 -0.28 -20.98 -3.24
N PHE A 143 0.03 -19.78 -3.74
CA PHE A 143 1.06 -18.95 -3.11
C PHE A 143 0.64 -18.51 -1.70
N LEU A 144 -0.63 -18.14 -1.49
CA LEU A 144 -1.15 -17.75 -0.19
C LEU A 144 -1.18 -18.91 0.80
N SER A 145 -1.49 -20.14 0.33
CA SER A 145 -1.47 -21.34 1.17
C SER A 145 -0.05 -21.69 1.67
N ASP A 146 0.98 -21.28 0.93
CA ASP A 146 2.38 -21.55 1.23
C ASP A 146 3.08 -20.38 1.97
N LEU A 147 2.34 -19.31 2.30
CA LEU A 147 2.87 -18.21 3.09
C LEU A 147 2.93 -18.59 4.58
N PRO A 148 4.02 -18.28 5.29
CA PRO A 148 4.12 -18.55 6.72
C PRO A 148 3.15 -17.69 7.54
N ASP A 149 2.66 -18.26 8.62
CA ASP A 149 1.91 -17.54 9.64
C ASP A 149 2.77 -16.47 10.36
N GLY A 150 2.09 -15.54 11.05
CA GLY A 150 2.75 -14.52 11.86
C GLY A 150 3.04 -13.22 11.15
N PHE A 151 2.68 -13.10 9.87
CA PHE A 151 2.74 -11.86 9.09
C PHE A 151 1.34 -11.39 8.69
N LYS A 152 1.18 -10.08 8.52
CA LYS A 152 -0.01 -9.50 7.87
C LYS A 152 0.27 -9.34 6.39
N TYR A 153 -0.62 -9.87 5.56
CA TYR A 153 -0.48 -9.80 4.10
C TYR A 153 -1.60 -8.98 3.47
N GLY A 154 -1.30 -8.37 2.33
CA GLY A 154 -2.27 -7.68 1.52
C GLY A 154 -2.03 -7.93 0.03
N VAL A 155 -3.10 -7.95 -0.78
CA VAL A 155 -3.01 -8.17 -2.23
C VAL A 155 -3.65 -7.03 -2.97
N GLU A 156 -2.86 -6.36 -3.84
CA GLU A 156 -3.30 -5.35 -4.79
C GLU A 156 -3.33 -5.91 -6.20
N ILE A 157 -4.48 -5.88 -6.85
CA ILE A 157 -4.60 -6.15 -8.28
C ILE A 157 -4.95 -4.87 -9.03
N ARG A 158 -4.55 -4.79 -10.30
CA ARG A 158 -4.82 -3.65 -11.20
C ARG A 158 -5.77 -3.98 -12.35
N ASN A 159 -6.36 -5.14 -12.32
CA ASN A 159 -7.38 -5.60 -13.23
C ASN A 159 -8.76 -5.32 -12.64
N ARG A 160 -9.40 -4.20 -13.01
CA ARG A 160 -10.72 -3.79 -12.49
C ARG A 160 -11.78 -4.90 -12.59
N ASN A 161 -11.76 -5.65 -13.68
CA ASN A 161 -12.74 -6.72 -13.94
C ASN A 161 -12.54 -7.96 -13.06
N TRP A 162 -11.40 -8.07 -12.35
CA TRP A 162 -11.09 -9.16 -11.42
C TRP A 162 -11.51 -8.83 -9.97
N LEU A 163 -11.85 -7.55 -9.68
CA LEU A 163 -12.42 -7.14 -8.39
C LEU A 163 -13.85 -7.63 -8.28
N LYS A 164 -14.00 -8.89 -7.88
CA LYS A 164 -15.27 -9.60 -7.72
C LYS A 164 -15.31 -10.29 -6.36
N LYS A 165 -16.50 -10.81 -6.02
CA LYS A 165 -16.74 -11.53 -4.78
C LYS A 165 -15.80 -12.71 -4.60
N ASP A 166 -15.58 -13.50 -5.65
CA ASP A 166 -14.70 -14.69 -5.62
C ASP A 166 -13.27 -14.33 -5.21
N TYR A 167 -12.73 -13.22 -5.73
CA TYR A 167 -11.42 -12.71 -5.32
C TYR A 167 -11.41 -12.29 -3.83
N ALA A 168 -12.44 -11.60 -3.37
CA ALA A 168 -12.54 -11.21 -1.96
C ALA A 168 -12.70 -12.43 -1.04
N GLU A 169 -13.45 -13.45 -1.45
CA GLU A 169 -13.61 -14.70 -0.70
C GLU A 169 -12.31 -15.48 -0.61
N LEU A 170 -11.54 -15.56 -1.70
CA LEU A 170 -10.20 -16.13 -1.67
C LEU A 170 -9.31 -15.44 -0.64
N LEU A 171 -9.21 -14.11 -0.67
CA LEU A 171 -8.39 -13.38 0.30
C LEU A 171 -8.88 -13.58 1.74
N ARG A 172 -10.19 -13.61 1.94
CA ARG A 172 -10.80 -13.80 3.27
C ARG A 172 -10.48 -15.17 3.85
N SER A 173 -10.43 -16.23 3.04
CA SER A 173 -10.08 -17.57 3.51
C SER A 173 -8.67 -17.65 4.12
N TYR A 174 -7.77 -16.79 3.66
CA TYR A 174 -6.40 -16.65 4.19
C TYR A 174 -6.23 -15.46 5.14
N LYS A 175 -7.28 -14.71 5.48
CA LYS A 175 -7.21 -13.47 6.28
C LYS A 175 -6.24 -12.43 5.70
N VAL A 176 -6.14 -12.37 4.38
CA VAL A 176 -5.29 -11.44 3.64
C VAL A 176 -6.09 -10.19 3.29
N ALA A 177 -5.52 -9.00 3.50
CA ALA A 177 -6.18 -7.73 3.20
C ALA A 177 -6.36 -7.54 1.68
N LEU A 178 -7.58 -7.24 1.25
CA LEU A 178 -7.81 -6.68 -0.07
C LEU A 178 -7.27 -5.25 -0.07
N VAL A 179 -6.20 -4.99 -0.81
CA VAL A 179 -5.65 -3.64 -0.96
C VAL A 179 -6.50 -2.84 -1.95
N ILE A 180 -7.10 -1.76 -1.47
CA ILE A 180 -7.90 -0.87 -2.31
C ILE A 180 -7.00 0.24 -2.84
N ALA A 181 -6.73 0.22 -4.14
CA ALA A 181 -5.89 1.23 -4.79
C ALA A 181 -6.77 2.26 -5.51
N ASP A 182 -6.72 3.50 -5.05
CA ASP A 182 -7.36 4.65 -5.71
C ASP A 182 -6.52 5.12 -6.88
N GLN A 183 -6.81 4.57 -8.05
CA GLN A 183 -6.19 4.89 -9.32
C GLN A 183 -7.26 5.27 -10.36
N ALA A 184 -6.87 5.95 -11.43
CA ALA A 184 -7.79 6.45 -12.46
C ALA A 184 -8.76 5.41 -13.04
N TRP A 185 -8.29 4.17 -13.22
CA TRP A 185 -9.10 3.10 -13.84
C TRP A 185 -9.66 2.08 -12.84
N MET A 186 -9.34 2.22 -11.54
CA MET A 186 -9.87 1.35 -10.50
C MET A 186 -11.10 1.97 -9.84
N PRO A 187 -12.06 1.16 -9.38
CA PRO A 187 -13.22 1.68 -8.67
C PRO A 187 -12.80 2.27 -7.33
N HIS A 188 -13.50 3.31 -6.89
CA HIS A 188 -13.37 3.83 -5.53
C HIS A 188 -13.88 2.82 -4.50
N GLY A 189 -13.41 2.93 -3.25
CA GLY A 189 -13.76 1.97 -2.20
C GLY A 189 -15.27 1.81 -1.96
N ASP A 190 -16.02 2.90 -1.95
CA ASP A 190 -17.49 2.87 -1.81
C ASP A 190 -18.22 2.24 -3.02
N GLU A 191 -17.62 2.25 -4.21
CA GLU A 191 -18.13 1.52 -5.37
C GLU A 191 -17.88 0.01 -5.25
N ILE A 192 -16.81 -0.38 -4.55
CA ILE A 192 -16.52 -1.78 -4.22
C ILE A 192 -17.51 -2.26 -3.15
N GLU A 193 -17.71 -1.48 -2.07
CA GLU A 193 -18.67 -1.78 -0.99
C GLU A 193 -20.08 -2.07 -1.50
N LYS A 194 -20.51 -1.41 -2.58
CA LYS A 194 -21.81 -1.66 -3.22
C LYS A 194 -21.93 -3.05 -3.87
N LYS A 195 -20.80 -3.71 -4.14
CA LYS A 195 -20.76 -5.00 -4.83
C LYS A 195 -20.50 -6.16 -3.88
N PHE A 196 -19.59 -5.96 -2.92
CA PHE A 196 -19.24 -6.93 -1.89
C PHE A 196 -18.50 -6.23 -0.74
N ASP A 197 -18.43 -6.87 0.43
CA ASP A 197 -17.65 -6.36 1.57
C ASP A 197 -16.14 -6.49 1.28
N PRO A 198 -15.39 -5.37 1.15
CA PRO A 198 -13.96 -5.39 0.87
C PRO A 198 -13.10 -5.76 2.09
N VAL A 199 -13.68 -5.91 3.27
CA VAL A 199 -12.97 -6.31 4.48
C VAL A 199 -12.70 -7.81 4.44
N THR A 200 -11.49 -8.19 4.12
CA THR A 200 -11.08 -9.60 3.96
C THR A 200 -10.11 -10.07 5.03
N SER A 201 -9.66 -9.16 5.91
CA SER A 201 -8.75 -9.43 7.03
C SER A 201 -9.17 -8.66 8.28
N ASP A 202 -8.32 -8.62 9.30
CA ASP A 202 -8.53 -7.84 10.53
C ASP A 202 -8.36 -6.32 10.34
N HIS A 203 -7.98 -5.87 9.15
CA HIS A 203 -7.78 -4.46 8.83
C HIS A 203 -8.08 -4.15 7.36
N ILE A 204 -8.31 -2.87 7.07
CA ILE A 204 -8.41 -2.33 5.70
C ILE A 204 -7.06 -1.73 5.30
N TYR A 205 -6.67 -1.95 4.05
CA TYR A 205 -5.47 -1.34 3.47
C TYR A 205 -5.81 -0.53 2.23
N ILE A 206 -5.53 0.77 2.27
CA ILE A 206 -5.88 1.71 1.20
C ILE A 206 -4.61 2.39 0.68
N ARG A 207 -4.53 2.54 -0.63
CA ARG A 207 -3.47 3.26 -1.32
C ARG A 207 -4.06 4.34 -2.22
N LEU A 208 -3.83 5.60 -1.88
CA LEU A 208 -4.23 6.76 -2.68
C LEU A 208 -3.11 7.06 -3.70
N ILE A 209 -3.25 6.49 -4.89
CA ILE A 209 -2.19 6.51 -5.93
C ILE A 209 -2.39 7.65 -6.93
N GLY A 210 -3.65 7.91 -7.34
CA GLY A 210 -3.97 8.92 -8.36
C GLY A 210 -3.69 8.48 -9.81
N ASP A 211 -3.72 9.45 -10.72
CA ASP A 211 -3.35 9.27 -12.13
C ASP A 211 -1.98 9.89 -12.40
N ARG A 212 -1.01 9.03 -12.67
CA ARG A 212 0.35 9.46 -12.96
C ARG A 212 0.45 10.35 -14.20
N LYS A 213 -0.31 10.05 -15.24
CA LYS A 213 -0.27 10.84 -16.50
C LYS A 213 -0.88 12.21 -16.29
N GLU A 214 -2.00 12.27 -15.57
CA GLU A 214 -2.67 13.53 -15.25
C GLU A 214 -1.71 14.45 -14.49
N ILE A 215 -1.18 14.00 -13.35
CA ILE A 215 -0.38 14.85 -12.48
C ILE A 215 0.97 15.22 -13.08
N GLU A 216 1.65 14.29 -13.78
CA GLU A 216 2.93 14.57 -14.44
C GLU A 216 2.78 15.51 -15.65
N SER A 217 1.56 15.73 -16.14
CA SER A 217 1.27 16.79 -17.13
C SER A 217 1.21 18.20 -16.50
N ILE A 218 0.96 18.27 -15.18
CA ILE A 218 0.79 19.53 -14.43
C ILE A 218 2.09 19.91 -13.70
N THR A 219 2.73 18.94 -13.04
CA THR A 219 3.95 19.18 -12.25
C THR A 219 4.98 18.07 -12.39
N LYS A 220 6.25 18.43 -12.15
CA LYS A 220 7.38 17.48 -12.03
C LYS A 220 7.97 17.48 -10.63
N THR A 221 7.47 18.31 -9.74
CA THR A 221 7.90 18.40 -8.33
C THR A 221 6.74 18.12 -7.39
N TRP A 222 7.06 17.68 -6.18
CA TRP A 222 6.09 17.25 -5.18
C TRP A 222 6.06 18.19 -3.97
N GLU A 223 6.18 19.49 -4.22
CA GLU A 223 6.26 20.53 -3.19
C GLU A 223 4.92 20.99 -2.66
N LYS A 224 3.85 20.84 -3.46
CA LYS A 224 2.49 21.27 -3.09
C LYS A 224 1.43 20.42 -3.80
N GLU A 225 0.22 20.43 -3.26
CA GLU A 225 -0.94 19.91 -3.98
C GLU A 225 -1.24 20.78 -5.21
N VAL A 226 -1.49 20.14 -6.35
CA VAL A 226 -1.78 20.78 -7.64
C VAL A 226 -3.10 20.30 -8.25
N ILE A 227 -3.69 19.25 -7.69
CA ILE A 227 -5.01 18.73 -8.06
C ILE A 227 -5.90 18.74 -6.82
N ASP A 228 -7.09 19.35 -6.95
CA ASP A 228 -8.08 19.27 -5.86
C ASP A 228 -8.76 17.89 -5.86
N ARG A 229 -8.57 17.16 -4.77
CA ARG A 229 -9.17 15.85 -4.50
C ARG A 229 -10.16 15.91 -3.32
N SER A 230 -10.68 17.09 -2.97
CA SER A 230 -11.51 17.29 -1.76
C SER A 230 -12.70 16.35 -1.72
N GLU A 231 -13.53 16.32 -2.76
CA GLU A 231 -14.70 15.43 -2.84
C GLU A 231 -14.32 13.96 -2.72
N ARG A 232 -13.21 13.57 -3.35
CA ARG A 232 -12.73 12.20 -3.33
C ARG A 232 -12.18 11.81 -1.95
N LEU A 233 -11.52 12.75 -1.26
CA LEU A 233 -11.06 12.57 0.13
C LEU A 233 -12.23 12.49 1.11
N ASP A 234 -13.33 13.21 0.88
CA ASP A 234 -14.54 13.12 1.70
C ASP A 234 -15.15 11.71 1.63
N ARG A 235 -15.25 11.13 0.44
CA ARG A 235 -15.73 9.76 0.25
C ARG A 235 -14.85 8.73 0.97
N TRP A 236 -13.51 8.93 0.96
CA TRP A 236 -12.58 8.08 1.72
C TRP A 236 -12.74 8.26 3.22
N ALA A 237 -12.88 9.49 3.69
CA ALA A 237 -13.08 9.79 5.11
C ALA A 237 -14.37 9.14 5.63
N ASP A 238 -15.46 9.19 4.87
CA ASP A 238 -16.73 8.54 5.20
C ASP A 238 -16.59 7.01 5.28
N MET A 239 -15.89 6.39 4.32
CA MET A 239 -15.65 4.94 4.33
C MET A 239 -14.82 4.52 5.55
N LEU A 240 -13.74 5.24 5.84
CA LEU A 240 -12.86 4.97 6.99
C LEU A 240 -13.57 5.19 8.32
N ALA A 241 -14.42 6.22 8.43
CA ALA A 241 -15.23 6.44 9.61
C ALA A 241 -16.25 5.30 9.84
N ARG A 242 -16.89 4.78 8.77
CA ARG A 242 -17.74 3.60 8.86
C ARG A 242 -16.99 2.35 9.30
N ALA A 243 -15.77 2.14 8.78
CA ALA A 243 -14.91 1.02 9.18
C ALA A 243 -14.52 1.12 10.66
N ALA A 244 -14.15 2.31 11.13
CA ALA A 244 -13.82 2.53 12.55
C ALA A 244 -15.01 2.24 13.48
N LYS A 245 -16.24 2.60 13.09
CA LYS A 245 -17.47 2.24 13.84
C LYS A 245 -17.70 0.73 13.90
N ARG A 246 -17.24 -0.01 12.88
CA ARG A 246 -17.25 -1.48 12.87
C ARG A 246 -16.07 -2.10 13.64
N GLN A 247 -15.25 -1.30 14.32
CA GLN A 247 -14.04 -1.71 15.04
C GLN A 247 -12.97 -2.35 14.13
N ILE A 248 -12.85 -1.86 12.89
CA ILE A 248 -11.90 -2.35 11.89
C ILE A 248 -10.77 -1.34 11.77
N ASP A 249 -9.55 -1.77 12.04
CA ASP A 249 -8.33 -0.96 11.86
C ASP A 249 -8.09 -0.63 10.40
N SER A 250 -7.40 0.47 10.15
CA SER A 250 -7.13 0.91 8.77
C SER A 250 -5.71 1.45 8.62
N LEU A 251 -5.05 1.01 7.53
CA LEU A 251 -3.77 1.54 7.07
C LEU A 251 -3.99 2.25 5.73
N VAL A 252 -3.61 3.52 5.65
CA VAL A 252 -3.82 4.35 4.45
C VAL A 252 -2.51 4.99 4.04
N TYR A 253 -2.13 4.82 2.78
CA TYR A 253 -0.88 5.37 2.24
C TYR A 253 -1.12 6.24 1.02
N VAL A 254 -0.70 7.49 1.12
CA VAL A 254 -0.85 8.50 0.07
C VAL A 254 0.42 8.59 -0.77
N ASN A 255 0.26 8.56 -2.09
CA ASN A 255 1.35 8.81 -3.03
C ASN A 255 1.32 10.27 -3.51
N ASN A 256 2.47 10.84 -3.86
CA ASN A 256 2.56 12.18 -4.43
C ASN A 256 1.70 12.36 -5.68
N HIS A 257 1.58 11.31 -6.52
CA HIS A 257 0.77 11.35 -7.74
C HIS A 257 -0.73 11.51 -7.48
N TYR A 258 -1.20 11.39 -6.22
CA TYR A 258 -2.62 11.55 -5.91
C TYR A 258 -3.08 13.00 -6.09
N ALA A 259 -2.35 13.95 -5.50
CA ALA A 259 -2.71 15.38 -5.52
C ALA A 259 -1.49 16.32 -5.73
N GLY A 260 -0.24 15.83 -5.63
CA GLY A 260 0.99 16.61 -5.78
C GLY A 260 1.87 16.64 -4.53
N HIS A 261 1.31 16.48 -3.32
CA HIS A 261 2.09 16.50 -2.08
C HIS A 261 1.49 15.55 -1.05
N ALA A 262 2.05 14.35 -0.96
CA ALA A 262 1.48 13.29 -0.12
C ALA A 262 1.37 13.65 1.37
N PRO A 263 2.33 14.33 2.03
CA PRO A 263 2.20 14.69 3.44
C PRO A 263 0.99 15.58 3.74
N GLU A 264 0.71 16.59 2.90
CA GLU A 264 -0.45 17.46 3.11
C GLU A 264 -1.77 16.73 2.84
N THR A 265 -1.82 15.92 1.78
CA THR A 265 -3.00 15.10 1.48
C THR A 265 -3.31 14.14 2.63
N ALA A 266 -2.30 13.48 3.20
CA ALA A 266 -2.46 12.60 4.36
C ALA A 266 -3.01 13.34 5.59
N ARG A 267 -2.49 14.53 5.88
CA ARG A 267 -2.98 15.38 6.97
C ARG A 267 -4.42 15.85 6.74
N ARG A 268 -4.76 16.22 5.50
CA ARG A 268 -6.14 16.62 5.14
C ARG A 268 -7.12 15.47 5.37
N LEU A 269 -6.78 14.26 4.92
CA LEU A 269 -7.62 13.09 5.14
C LEU A 269 -7.81 12.82 6.64
N SER A 270 -6.73 12.87 7.43
CA SER A 270 -6.79 12.67 8.88
C SER A 270 -7.71 13.69 9.57
N ARG A 271 -7.62 14.98 9.21
CA ARG A 271 -8.52 16.01 9.75
C ARG A 271 -9.98 15.73 9.45
N ARG A 272 -10.32 15.35 8.19
CA ARG A 272 -11.69 15.04 7.77
C ARG A 272 -12.29 13.84 8.53
N ILE A 273 -11.51 12.78 8.71
CA ILE A 273 -11.94 11.61 9.50
C ILE A 273 -12.21 12.01 10.95
N THR A 274 -11.31 12.80 11.55
CA THR A 274 -11.47 13.27 12.92
C THR A 274 -12.74 14.10 13.09
N GLU A 275 -13.05 14.99 12.15
CA GLU A 275 -14.28 15.79 12.14
C GLU A 275 -15.53 14.92 12.07
N ILE A 276 -15.56 13.92 11.18
CA ILE A 276 -16.69 13.00 11.05
C ILE A 276 -16.91 12.18 12.35
N LEU A 277 -15.82 11.67 12.92
CA LEU A 277 -15.91 10.84 14.14
C LEU A 277 -16.30 11.64 15.38
N ARG A 278 -15.98 12.96 15.44
CA ARG A 278 -16.43 13.82 16.54
C ARG A 278 -17.90 14.21 16.44
N ASN A 279 -18.44 14.28 15.24
CA ASN A 279 -19.82 14.69 14.96
C ASN A 279 -20.80 13.48 14.89
N SER A 280 -20.33 12.28 15.17
CA SER A 280 -21.08 11.03 15.08
C SER A 280 -21.30 10.38 16.44
#